data_9949faa0c2dad0dadb2f5d68b2145b8d
#
_entry.id   9949faa0c2dad0dadb2f5d68b2145b8d
#
_cell.length_a   1.000
_cell.length_b   1.000
_cell.length_c   1.000
_cell.angle_alpha   90.00
_cell.angle_beta   90.00
_cell.angle_gamma   90.00
#
_symmetry.space_group_name_H-M   'P 1'
#
loop_
_entity.id
_entity.type
_entity.pdbx_description
1 polymer ?
#
loop_
_entity_poly.entity_id
_entity_poly.type
_entity_poly.pdbx_seq_one_letter_code
_entity_poly.pdbx_strand_id
1 'polypeptide(L)'
;MKNLLYSIVVFFLLGNLSAQTIEKQWVFNNIQSEQGTSLFEIDQSTDTFTLDNGAFEYSLAAKNNLKASGDYIFQNNLLVLFYNQPTDTIRRYQVTKLTQDSLSFSENNTTYWFKAAETSAAVNEIAQSKDAIIPSQGFSFDSLWRGVLGMITLLFIAFLFSANRKAISWRTVGIGLALQLIIAVGVLKVAFIQKIFEWIGKLFISILDFTKAGSKFLFEGLVVDMDTFGFIFAFQVLPTILFFSALTSVLFYLGIIQKAVKALGWLLSKVLKISGAESLSVAGNIFLGQTEAPLLIKAYLEKMNKSEMLLVMIGGMATVAGAVLAAYIGFLGGDDPALRLVFAKHLLAASVMAAPGAIVISKILYPQTESINTDVTVSSDKIGSNILDAIANGTTEGLKLAVNVGAMLLVFVAFIAMLNGILGWLGDITTVNDWMATNTSYPSLSLEAILGTVFAPLMWLIGVASKDMMMMGQLLGIKLAASEFVGYIQLAELKNINNIMHLNYEKSIIMATYMLCGFANFASIGIQIGGIGSLAPGQRKTLSKFGMKALIGGSIASLISATIAGMIIG
;
A
#
# COMPACT_ATOMS: atom_id res chain seq x y z
N MET A 1 -21.57 24.00 -20.34
CA MET A 1 -20.20 23.45 -20.21
C MET A 1 -19.21 24.41 -19.53
N LYS A 2 -19.13 25.72 -19.89
CA LYS A 2 -18.21 26.67 -19.19
C LYS A 2 -18.52 26.82 -17.68
N ASN A 3 -19.76 26.89 -17.28
CA ASN A 3 -20.14 27.06 -15.86
C ASN A 3 -19.91 25.78 -15.02
N LEU A 4 -19.91 24.60 -15.65
CA LEU A 4 -19.59 23.34 -14.97
C LEU A 4 -18.06 23.24 -14.70
N LEU A 5 -17.26 23.76 -15.63
CA LEU A 5 -15.79 23.79 -15.48
C LEU A 5 -15.37 24.76 -14.35
N TYR A 6 -16.03 25.92 -14.23
CA TYR A 6 -15.78 26.84 -13.12
C TYR A 6 -16.20 26.27 -11.76
N SER A 7 -17.32 25.54 -11.68
CA SER A 7 -17.73 24.87 -10.45
C SER A 7 -16.79 23.74 -10.04
N ILE A 8 -16.20 23.03 -11.00
CA ILE A 8 -15.22 21.97 -10.74
C ILE A 8 -13.89 22.60 -10.27
N VAL A 9 -13.45 23.69 -10.86
CA VAL A 9 -12.20 24.38 -10.45
C VAL A 9 -12.35 24.99 -9.06
N VAL A 10 -13.50 25.55 -8.70
CA VAL A 10 -13.77 26.06 -7.35
C VAL A 10 -13.86 24.93 -6.32
N PHE A 11 -14.38 23.75 -6.72
CA PHE A 11 -14.45 22.59 -5.82
C PHE A 11 -13.06 21.97 -5.56
N PHE A 12 -12.15 22.03 -6.55
CA PHE A 12 -10.76 21.57 -6.37
C PHE A 12 -9.87 22.50 -5.54
N LEU A 13 -10.28 23.76 -5.35
CA LEU A 13 -9.57 24.72 -4.48
C LEU A 13 -9.94 24.59 -2.99
N LEU A 14 -10.87 23.71 -2.63
CA LEU A 14 -11.27 23.43 -1.25
C LEU A 14 -10.72 22.09 -0.72
N GLY A 15 -9.71 21.51 -1.37
CA GLY A 15 -9.04 20.29 -0.93
C GLY A 15 -8.27 20.52 0.37
N ASN A 16 -8.64 19.78 1.39
CA ASN A 16 -8.09 19.75 2.74
C ASN A 16 -6.56 19.72 2.76
N LEU A 17 -5.98 20.85 3.09
CA LEU A 17 -4.67 20.90 3.73
C LEU A 17 -4.83 20.22 5.10
N SER A 18 -4.06 19.19 5.37
CA SER A 18 -3.80 18.74 6.73
C SER A 18 -2.95 19.84 7.40
N ALA A 19 -3.62 20.93 7.79
CA ALA A 19 -3.02 21.95 8.61
C ALA A 19 -2.66 21.29 9.95
N GLN A 20 -1.42 21.45 10.40
CA GLN A 20 -1.09 21.26 11.80
C GLN A 20 -2.16 22.02 12.58
N THR A 21 -2.98 21.31 13.36
CA THR A 21 -4.09 21.95 14.06
C THR A 21 -3.49 22.85 15.13
N ILE A 22 -3.72 24.16 14.98
CA ILE A 22 -3.36 25.15 16.00
C ILE A 22 -4.29 24.98 17.23
N GLU A 23 -5.38 24.21 17.06
CA GLU A 23 -6.43 23.95 18.03
C GLU A 23 -5.95 23.07 19.17
N LYS A 24 -5.66 23.70 20.31
CA LYS A 24 -5.36 23.10 21.62
C LYS A 24 -5.22 24.16 22.68
N GLN A 25 -5.04 23.75 23.93
CA GLN A 25 -4.65 24.63 25.02
C GLN A 25 -3.13 24.82 25.00
N TRP A 26 -2.72 26.08 24.95
CA TRP A 26 -1.36 26.54 25.01
C TRP A 26 -1.11 27.25 26.35
N VAL A 27 0.09 27.11 26.90
CA VAL A 27 0.55 27.86 28.08
C VAL A 27 1.53 28.92 27.60
N PHE A 28 1.35 30.17 28.04
CA PHE A 28 2.32 31.22 27.76
C PHE A 28 3.68 30.82 28.34
N ASN A 29 4.72 30.90 27.51
CA ASN A 29 6.08 30.62 27.93
C ASN A 29 6.91 31.90 28.05
N ASN A 30 6.72 32.86 27.14
CA ASN A 30 7.38 34.16 27.19
C ASN A 30 6.67 35.17 26.27
N ILE A 31 6.79 36.46 26.60
CA ILE A 31 6.37 37.58 25.74
C ILE A 31 7.57 38.52 25.64
N GLN A 32 8.16 38.65 24.48
CA GLN A 32 9.42 39.37 24.24
C GLN A 32 9.22 40.57 23.35
N SER A 33 9.96 41.67 23.64
CA SER A 33 10.14 42.79 22.72
C SER A 33 11.11 42.41 21.58
N GLU A 34 11.20 43.21 20.54
CA GLU A 34 12.16 43.05 19.44
C GLU A 34 13.63 42.97 19.90
N GLN A 35 13.96 43.57 21.03
CA GLN A 35 15.30 43.53 21.66
C GLN A 35 15.55 42.26 22.51
N GLY A 36 14.61 41.32 22.52
CA GLY A 36 14.73 40.05 23.26
C GLY A 36 14.50 40.15 24.77
N THR A 37 14.08 41.33 25.28
CA THR A 37 13.73 41.48 26.71
C THR A 37 12.33 40.96 26.98
N SER A 38 12.16 40.16 28.06
CA SER A 38 10.86 39.71 28.54
C SER A 38 10.04 40.90 29.04
N LEU A 39 8.81 41.03 28.59
CA LEU A 39 7.92 42.13 28.94
C LEU A 39 7.08 41.86 30.18
N PHE A 40 6.88 40.59 30.53
CA PHE A 40 6.07 40.16 31.68
C PHE A 40 6.68 38.91 32.32
N GLU A 41 6.54 38.76 33.65
CA GLU A 41 6.76 37.49 34.34
C GLU A 41 5.52 36.60 34.14
N ILE A 42 5.70 35.50 33.43
CA ILE A 42 4.63 34.58 33.08
C ILE A 42 4.48 33.52 34.15
N ASP A 43 3.27 33.33 34.65
CA ASP A 43 2.90 32.20 35.50
C ASP A 43 2.34 31.06 34.61
N GLN A 44 3.17 30.05 34.39
CA GLN A 44 2.80 28.91 33.51
C GLN A 44 1.64 28.06 34.05
N SER A 45 1.22 28.28 35.30
CA SER A 45 0.06 27.57 35.88
C SER A 45 -1.28 28.24 35.61
N THR A 46 -1.30 29.53 35.32
CA THR A 46 -2.52 30.35 35.17
C THR A 46 -2.63 31.05 33.83
N ASP A 47 -1.50 31.29 33.15
CA ASP A 47 -1.44 32.02 31.90
C ASP A 47 -1.62 31.07 30.71
N THR A 48 -2.84 30.97 30.22
CA THR A 48 -3.23 30.01 29.18
C THR A 48 -3.84 30.71 27.97
N PHE A 49 -3.70 30.09 26.79
CA PHE A 49 -4.30 30.49 25.54
C PHE A 49 -4.92 29.25 24.87
N THR A 50 -6.22 29.21 24.75
CA THR A 50 -6.97 28.07 24.18
C THR A 50 -7.52 28.46 22.80
N LEU A 51 -7.34 27.59 21.83
CA LEU A 51 -7.95 27.64 20.50
C LEU A 51 -8.76 26.38 20.30
N ASP A 52 -10.07 26.49 20.11
CA ASP A 52 -10.98 25.36 19.95
C ASP A 52 -12.17 25.72 19.06
N ASN A 53 -12.43 24.90 18.03
CA ASN A 53 -13.58 25.03 17.12
C ASN A 53 -13.82 26.44 16.56
N GLY A 54 -12.76 27.17 16.22
CA GLY A 54 -12.84 28.54 15.66
C GLY A 54 -13.00 29.64 16.73
N ALA A 55 -13.08 29.29 18.02
CA ALA A 55 -13.12 30.24 19.13
C ALA A 55 -11.77 30.27 19.86
N PHE A 56 -11.43 31.43 20.44
CA PHE A 56 -10.27 31.56 21.31
C PHE A 56 -10.64 32.12 22.67
N GLU A 57 -9.89 31.68 23.68
CA GLU A 57 -9.89 32.26 25.01
C GLU A 57 -8.48 32.31 25.56
N TYR A 58 -8.08 33.41 26.19
CA TYR A 58 -6.84 33.44 26.97
C TYR A 58 -6.98 34.16 28.31
N SER A 59 -6.15 33.77 29.24
CA SER A 59 -5.97 34.37 30.55
C SER A 59 -4.49 34.73 30.73
N LEU A 60 -4.21 35.95 31.15
CA LEU A 60 -2.87 36.48 31.41
C LEU A 60 -2.85 37.18 32.75
N ALA A 61 -2.50 36.46 33.82
CA ALA A 61 -2.42 36.98 35.20
C ALA A 61 -1.37 38.09 35.32
N ALA A 62 -0.24 37.93 34.63
CA ALA A 62 0.87 38.91 34.58
C ALA A 62 0.45 40.30 34.07
N LYS A 63 -0.71 40.40 33.38
CA LYS A 63 -1.27 41.66 32.89
C LYS A 63 -2.61 41.99 33.56
N ASN A 64 -2.58 42.17 34.88
CA ASN A 64 -3.75 42.53 35.67
C ASN A 64 -4.94 41.54 35.54
N ASN A 65 -4.66 40.25 35.48
CA ASN A 65 -5.64 39.19 35.25
C ASN A 65 -6.48 39.43 33.96
N LEU A 66 -5.86 39.88 32.88
CA LEU A 66 -6.51 40.12 31.61
C LEU A 66 -7.09 38.80 31.09
N LYS A 67 -8.39 38.80 30.85
CA LYS A 67 -9.10 37.73 30.13
C LYS A 67 -9.59 38.28 28.81
N ALA A 68 -9.46 37.48 27.77
CA ALA A 68 -9.98 37.83 26.45
C ALA A 68 -10.52 36.59 25.75
N SER A 69 -11.58 36.80 24.98
CA SER A 69 -12.23 35.75 24.21
C SER A 69 -12.82 36.29 22.92
N GLY A 70 -13.10 35.42 21.97
CA GLY A 70 -13.68 35.74 20.70
C GLY A 70 -13.51 34.63 19.67
N ASP A 71 -13.64 35.00 18.41
CA ASP A 71 -13.48 34.04 17.29
C ASP A 71 -12.11 34.20 16.65
N TYR A 72 -11.61 33.16 15.96
CA TYR A 72 -10.37 33.25 15.23
C TYR A 72 -10.43 32.62 13.85
N ILE A 73 -9.56 33.08 12.97
CA ILE A 73 -9.28 32.46 11.67
C ILE A 73 -7.76 32.26 11.59
N PHE A 74 -7.35 31.03 11.25
CA PHE A 74 -5.94 30.72 10.98
C PHE A 74 -5.79 30.20 9.56
N GLN A 75 -5.03 30.94 8.75
CA GLN A 75 -4.77 30.57 7.36
C GLN A 75 -3.41 31.13 6.90
N ASN A 76 -2.61 30.34 6.20
CA ASN A 76 -1.31 30.77 5.64
C ASN A 76 -0.39 31.44 6.68
N ASN A 77 -0.24 30.83 7.86
CA ASN A 77 0.53 31.37 8.98
C ASN A 77 0.07 32.74 9.49
N LEU A 78 -1.11 33.19 9.11
CA LEU A 78 -1.74 34.37 9.65
C LEU A 78 -2.85 33.95 10.60
N LEU A 79 -2.71 34.32 11.88
CA LEU A 79 -3.72 34.14 12.92
C LEU A 79 -4.45 35.48 13.12
N VAL A 80 -5.74 35.52 12.83
CA VAL A 80 -6.60 36.70 13.04
C VAL A 80 -7.53 36.41 14.20
N LEU A 81 -7.45 37.21 15.26
CA LEU A 81 -8.31 37.13 16.43
C LEU A 81 -9.36 38.25 16.38
N PHE A 82 -10.63 37.87 16.45
CA PHE A 82 -11.79 38.75 16.54
C PHE A 82 -12.24 38.77 18.01
N TYR A 83 -11.88 39.82 18.74
CA TYR A 83 -12.12 39.93 20.16
C TYR A 83 -13.56 40.35 20.42
N ASN A 84 -14.26 39.58 21.25
CA ASN A 84 -15.57 39.95 21.84
C ASN A 84 -15.39 40.55 23.24
N GLN A 85 -14.30 40.18 23.93
CA GLN A 85 -13.92 40.71 25.24
C GLN A 85 -12.38 40.93 25.26
N PRO A 86 -11.88 41.97 25.97
CA PRO A 86 -12.62 42.99 26.78
C PRO A 86 -13.26 44.10 25.93
N THR A 87 -12.87 44.23 24.65
CA THR A 87 -13.44 45.22 23.70
C THR A 87 -13.42 44.66 22.30
N ASP A 88 -14.44 44.96 21.51
CA ASP A 88 -14.48 44.55 20.09
C ASP A 88 -13.30 45.12 19.34
N THR A 89 -12.37 44.24 18.92
CA THR A 89 -11.19 44.59 18.17
C THR A 89 -10.75 43.40 17.30
N ILE A 90 -10.04 43.70 16.22
CA ILE A 90 -9.47 42.67 15.36
C ILE A 90 -7.95 42.85 15.40
N ARG A 91 -7.25 41.74 15.76
CA ARG A 91 -5.78 41.72 15.73
C ARG A 91 -5.28 40.65 14.79
N ARG A 92 -4.13 40.91 14.18
CA ARG A 92 -3.50 40.03 13.19
C ARG A 92 -2.11 39.68 13.67
N TYR A 93 -1.87 38.38 13.78
CA TYR A 93 -0.59 37.84 14.25
C TYR A 93 0.04 36.98 13.18
N GLN A 94 1.33 37.19 12.90
CA GLN A 94 2.11 36.34 12.03
C GLN A 94 2.64 35.16 12.83
N VAL A 95 2.19 33.95 12.55
CA VAL A 95 2.70 32.72 13.18
C VAL A 95 4.07 32.43 12.60
N THR A 96 5.09 32.43 13.48
CA THR A 96 6.49 32.24 13.12
C THR A 96 6.95 30.81 13.38
N LYS A 97 6.29 30.10 14.30
CA LYS A 97 6.54 28.68 14.58
C LYS A 97 5.24 28.00 15.04
N LEU A 98 4.95 26.86 14.48
CA LEU A 98 3.89 25.97 14.93
C LEU A 98 4.39 24.53 14.86
N THR A 99 4.46 23.88 16.02
CA THR A 99 4.82 22.48 16.16
C THR A 99 3.82 21.81 17.12
N GLN A 100 3.95 20.50 17.34
CA GLN A 100 3.08 19.82 18.31
C GLN A 100 3.22 20.39 19.73
N ASP A 101 4.42 20.87 20.11
CA ASP A 101 4.74 21.27 21.49
C ASP A 101 5.00 22.76 21.64
N SER A 102 5.07 23.53 20.55
CA SER A 102 5.37 24.97 20.61
C SER A 102 4.63 25.75 19.55
N LEU A 103 4.11 26.91 19.96
CA LEU A 103 3.53 27.93 19.09
C LEU A 103 4.25 29.24 19.34
N SER A 104 4.57 29.99 18.28
CA SER A 104 4.97 31.39 18.42
C SER A 104 4.37 32.23 17.32
N PHE A 105 3.95 33.44 17.68
CA PHE A 105 3.46 34.44 16.74
C PHE A 105 3.88 35.85 17.15
N SER A 106 3.89 36.76 16.21
CA SER A 106 4.33 38.14 16.45
C SER A 106 3.30 39.18 15.96
N GLU A 107 3.25 40.30 16.67
CA GLU A 107 2.49 41.51 16.32
C GLU A 107 3.29 42.74 16.76
N ASN A 108 3.45 43.76 15.91
CA ASN A 108 4.03 45.06 16.25
C ASN A 108 5.30 44.99 17.13
N ASN A 109 6.34 44.29 16.68
CA ASN A 109 7.61 44.14 17.40
C ASN A 109 7.54 43.36 18.72
N THR A 110 6.44 42.64 18.98
CA THR A 110 6.28 41.77 20.15
C THR A 110 6.09 40.35 19.69
N THR A 111 6.86 39.41 20.26
CA THR A 111 6.73 37.98 19.98
C THR A 111 6.20 37.22 21.20
N TYR A 112 5.19 36.44 20.97
CA TYR A 112 4.51 35.59 21.96
C TYR A 112 4.98 34.16 21.76
N TRP A 113 5.45 33.52 22.85
CA TRP A 113 5.93 32.15 22.83
C TRP A 113 5.04 31.31 23.74
N PHE A 114 4.66 30.14 23.23
CA PHE A 114 3.80 29.19 23.93
C PHE A 114 4.37 27.80 23.91
N LYS A 115 4.03 27.01 24.94
CA LYS A 115 4.16 25.55 24.98
C LYS A 115 2.78 24.93 25.02
N ALA A 116 2.64 23.71 24.49
CA ALA A 116 1.40 22.96 24.70
C ALA A 116 1.20 22.73 26.21
N ALA A 117 -0.03 22.91 26.70
CA ALA A 117 -0.35 22.62 28.09
C ALA A 117 -0.08 21.13 28.35
N GLU A 118 0.63 20.82 29.44
CA GLU A 118 0.71 19.46 29.95
C GLU A 118 -0.68 19.11 30.48
N THR A 119 -1.42 18.29 29.77
CA THR A 119 -2.71 17.77 30.20
C THR A 119 -2.45 16.99 31.49
N SER A 120 -3.02 17.44 32.62
CA SER A 120 -2.79 16.84 33.93
C SER A 120 -3.09 15.34 33.90
N ALA A 121 -2.19 14.56 34.44
CA ALA A 121 -2.10 13.12 34.44
C ALA A 121 -3.21 12.41 35.25
N ALA A 122 -4.48 12.60 34.89
CA ALA A 122 -5.59 11.82 35.45
C ALA A 122 -6.50 11.19 34.36
N VAL A 123 -6.21 11.41 33.07
CA VAL A 123 -6.87 10.74 31.95
C VAL A 123 -5.87 10.05 31.02
N ASN A 124 -4.57 10.14 31.30
CA ASN A 124 -3.49 9.62 30.48
C ASN A 124 -2.71 8.43 31.08
N GLU A 125 -3.33 7.55 31.86
CA GLU A 125 -2.83 6.16 31.95
C GLU A 125 -3.19 5.32 30.72
N ILE A 126 -3.82 5.92 29.69
CA ILE A 126 -3.98 5.34 28.34
C ILE A 126 -3.26 6.20 27.28
N ALA A 127 -2.44 7.15 27.63
CA ALA A 127 -1.37 7.60 26.73
C ALA A 127 -0.23 6.58 26.85
N GLN A 128 -0.45 5.46 26.17
CA GLN A 128 0.54 4.45 25.86
C GLN A 128 1.88 5.11 25.57
N SER A 129 2.93 4.63 26.26
CA SER A 129 4.27 4.61 25.66
C SER A 129 4.06 4.42 24.15
N LYS A 130 4.60 5.32 23.33
CA LYS A 130 4.67 5.08 21.87
C LYS A 130 5.46 3.78 21.74
N ASP A 131 4.74 2.66 21.63
CA ASP A 131 5.36 1.36 21.52
C ASP A 131 6.10 1.37 20.17
N ALA A 132 7.43 1.43 20.26
CA ALA A 132 8.28 1.27 19.09
C ALA A 132 7.90 -0.04 18.40
N ILE A 133 7.85 -0.05 17.05
CA ILE A 133 7.64 -1.29 16.31
C ILE A 133 8.61 -2.35 16.83
N ILE A 134 8.08 -3.45 17.32
CA ILE A 134 8.86 -4.55 17.86
C ILE A 134 9.64 -5.18 16.70
N PRO A 135 10.99 -5.15 16.74
CA PRO A 135 11.78 -5.70 15.66
C PRO A 135 11.62 -7.22 15.54
N SER A 136 11.86 -7.73 14.35
CA SER A 136 11.84 -9.16 14.08
C SER A 136 12.88 -9.91 14.91
N GLN A 137 12.44 -10.95 15.61
CA GLN A 137 13.29 -11.74 16.51
C GLN A 137 14.11 -12.82 15.78
N GLY A 138 13.88 -12.97 14.47
CA GLY A 138 14.50 -14.01 13.69
C GLY A 138 13.78 -15.35 13.79
N PHE A 139 14.35 -16.37 13.15
CA PHE A 139 13.79 -17.72 13.13
C PHE A 139 13.71 -18.31 14.53
N SER A 140 12.51 -18.73 14.95
CA SER A 140 12.24 -19.39 16.24
C SER A 140 11.38 -20.64 16.06
N PHE A 141 11.31 -21.48 17.08
CA PHE A 141 10.43 -22.65 17.03
C PHE A 141 8.95 -22.24 16.94
N ASP A 142 8.58 -21.16 17.62
CA ASP A 142 7.21 -20.61 17.57
C ASP A 142 6.87 -20.08 16.18
N SER A 143 7.79 -19.39 15.51
CA SER A 143 7.58 -18.93 14.15
C SER A 143 7.47 -20.09 13.16
N LEU A 144 8.26 -21.17 13.38
CA LEU A 144 8.25 -22.37 12.55
C LEU A 144 6.91 -23.10 12.62
N TRP A 145 6.46 -23.49 13.82
CA TRP A 145 5.24 -24.29 13.95
C TRP A 145 4.01 -23.50 13.49
N ARG A 146 3.93 -22.20 13.76
CA ARG A 146 2.86 -21.34 13.28
C ARG A 146 2.89 -21.17 11.77
N GLY A 147 4.07 -21.04 11.17
CA GLY A 147 4.21 -21.02 9.72
C GLY A 147 3.78 -22.35 9.05
N VAL A 148 4.17 -23.48 9.63
CA VAL A 148 3.72 -24.82 9.16
C VAL A 148 2.20 -24.95 9.28
N LEU A 149 1.61 -24.55 10.40
CA LEU A 149 0.16 -24.54 10.60
C LEU A 149 -0.53 -23.67 9.53
N GLY A 150 0.01 -22.49 9.26
CA GLY A 150 -0.51 -21.59 8.25
C GLY A 150 -0.45 -22.18 6.84
N MET A 151 0.67 -22.79 6.46
CA MET A 151 0.79 -23.48 5.17
C MET A 151 -0.21 -24.64 5.04
N ILE A 152 -0.36 -25.48 6.08
CA ILE A 152 -1.35 -26.57 6.09
C ILE A 152 -2.77 -26.01 5.94
N THR A 153 -3.10 -24.94 6.67
CA THR A 153 -4.42 -24.28 6.59
C THR A 153 -4.70 -23.77 5.19
N LEU A 154 -3.75 -23.07 4.56
CA LEU A 154 -3.91 -22.52 3.22
C LEU A 154 -4.04 -23.62 2.15
N LEU A 155 -3.25 -24.68 2.27
CA LEU A 155 -3.36 -25.86 1.39
C LEU A 155 -4.69 -26.58 1.60
N PHE A 156 -5.17 -26.68 2.84
CA PHE A 156 -6.46 -27.26 3.15
C PHE A 156 -7.62 -26.46 2.56
N ILE A 157 -7.55 -25.12 2.65
CA ILE A 157 -8.54 -24.25 1.99
C ILE A 157 -8.51 -24.48 0.48
N ALA A 158 -7.34 -24.52 -0.17
CA ALA A 158 -7.23 -24.83 -1.59
C ALA A 158 -7.79 -26.22 -1.93
N PHE A 159 -7.54 -27.21 -1.09
CA PHE A 159 -8.07 -28.57 -1.24
C PHE A 159 -9.60 -28.63 -1.16
N LEU A 160 -10.23 -27.84 -0.28
CA LEU A 160 -11.70 -27.75 -0.19
C LEU A 160 -12.32 -27.24 -1.49
N PHE A 161 -11.69 -26.28 -2.16
CA PHE A 161 -12.15 -25.69 -3.43
C PHE A 161 -11.67 -26.47 -4.67
N SER A 162 -10.97 -27.60 -4.50
CA SER A 162 -10.48 -28.42 -5.62
C SER A 162 -11.62 -29.00 -6.46
N ALA A 163 -11.45 -28.93 -7.78
CA ALA A 163 -12.40 -29.54 -8.72
C ALA A 163 -12.33 -31.09 -8.75
N ASN A 164 -11.15 -31.66 -8.45
CA ASN A 164 -10.95 -33.10 -8.42
C ASN A 164 -9.84 -33.47 -7.40
N ARG A 165 -10.22 -33.70 -6.16
CA ARG A 165 -9.31 -33.97 -5.05
C ARG A 165 -8.45 -35.24 -5.25
N LYS A 166 -8.96 -36.24 -5.98
CA LYS A 166 -8.25 -37.51 -6.20
C LYS A 166 -7.13 -37.39 -7.24
N ALA A 167 -7.22 -36.42 -8.13
CA ALA A 167 -6.25 -36.21 -9.21
C ALA A 167 -5.10 -35.26 -8.82
N ILE A 168 -5.06 -34.76 -7.58
CA ILE A 168 -4.01 -33.84 -7.12
C ILE A 168 -2.66 -34.56 -7.12
N SER A 169 -1.69 -33.99 -7.87
CA SER A 169 -0.31 -34.45 -7.87
C SER A 169 0.44 -33.89 -6.66
N TRP A 170 0.40 -34.59 -5.54
CA TRP A 170 1.09 -34.19 -4.32
C TRP A 170 2.62 -34.07 -4.49
N ARG A 171 3.19 -34.78 -5.50
CA ARG A 171 4.58 -34.62 -5.88
C ARG A 171 4.85 -33.22 -6.42
N THR A 172 4.02 -32.72 -7.34
CA THR A 172 4.16 -31.35 -7.90
C THR A 172 3.93 -30.31 -6.80
N VAL A 173 2.97 -30.52 -5.91
CA VAL A 173 2.72 -29.64 -4.75
C VAL A 173 3.94 -29.59 -3.84
N GLY A 174 4.50 -30.74 -3.44
CA GLY A 174 5.65 -30.80 -2.55
C GLY A 174 6.91 -30.17 -3.16
N ILE A 175 7.19 -30.42 -4.44
CA ILE A 175 8.34 -29.82 -5.15
C ILE A 175 8.14 -28.30 -5.27
N GLY A 176 6.92 -27.82 -5.57
CA GLY A 176 6.64 -26.41 -5.70
C GLY A 176 6.79 -25.64 -4.37
N LEU A 177 6.29 -26.22 -3.26
CA LEU A 177 6.49 -25.66 -1.92
C LEU A 177 7.96 -25.68 -1.50
N ALA A 178 8.68 -26.77 -1.77
CA ALA A 178 10.11 -26.84 -1.51
C ALA A 178 10.89 -25.78 -2.30
N LEU A 179 10.56 -25.59 -3.59
CA LEU A 179 11.16 -24.54 -4.41
C LEU A 179 10.86 -23.14 -3.85
N GLN A 180 9.62 -22.89 -3.44
CA GLN A 180 9.21 -21.62 -2.83
C GLN A 180 9.98 -21.36 -1.53
N LEU A 181 10.15 -22.38 -0.68
CA LEU A 181 10.91 -22.30 0.56
C LEU A 181 12.41 -22.06 0.28
N ILE A 182 12.99 -22.76 -0.70
CA ILE A 182 14.39 -22.57 -1.09
C ILE A 182 14.63 -21.14 -1.57
N ILE A 183 13.73 -20.59 -2.41
CA ILE A 183 13.81 -19.20 -2.86
C ILE A 183 13.72 -18.25 -1.66
N ALA A 184 12.77 -18.48 -0.74
CA ALA A 184 12.58 -17.65 0.44
C ALA A 184 13.81 -17.64 1.35
N VAL A 185 14.34 -18.81 1.69
CA VAL A 185 15.58 -18.93 2.48
C VAL A 185 16.75 -18.29 1.74
N GLY A 186 16.85 -18.50 0.43
CA GLY A 186 17.88 -17.88 -0.41
C GLY A 186 17.86 -16.36 -0.30
N VAL A 187 16.70 -15.74 -0.54
CA VAL A 187 16.57 -14.28 -0.56
C VAL A 187 16.66 -13.69 0.85
N LEU A 188 16.12 -14.36 1.87
CA LEU A 188 16.04 -13.79 3.22
C LEU A 188 17.26 -14.09 4.11
N LYS A 189 18.05 -15.15 3.81
CA LYS A 189 19.13 -15.61 4.69
C LYS A 189 20.48 -15.80 4.00
N VAL A 190 20.55 -16.01 2.67
CA VAL A 190 21.81 -16.30 1.98
C VAL A 190 22.41 -15.00 1.44
N ALA A 191 23.54 -14.57 2.01
CA ALA A 191 24.18 -13.28 1.72
C ALA A 191 24.48 -13.04 0.22
N PHE A 192 24.91 -14.08 -0.52
CA PHE A 192 25.16 -13.95 -1.95
C PHE A 192 23.86 -13.65 -2.74
N ILE A 193 22.77 -14.34 -2.43
CA ILE A 193 21.47 -14.13 -3.08
C ILE A 193 20.90 -12.78 -2.67
N GLN A 194 21.02 -12.39 -1.39
CA GLN A 194 20.64 -11.05 -0.91
C GLN A 194 21.32 -9.94 -1.70
N LYS A 195 22.64 -10.08 -1.98
CA LYS A 195 23.39 -9.10 -2.80
C LYS A 195 22.84 -8.99 -4.22
N ILE A 196 22.41 -10.10 -4.83
CA ILE A 196 21.78 -10.08 -6.17
C ILE A 196 20.46 -9.31 -6.11
N PHE A 197 19.59 -9.62 -5.15
CA PHE A 197 18.33 -8.91 -4.97
C PHE A 197 18.52 -7.43 -4.60
N GLU A 198 19.54 -7.12 -3.82
CA GLU A 198 19.94 -5.76 -3.51
C GLU A 198 20.41 -4.99 -4.75
N TRP A 199 21.21 -5.62 -5.61
CA TRP A 199 21.63 -5.03 -6.87
C TRP A 199 20.43 -4.74 -7.80
N ILE A 200 19.53 -5.72 -7.94
CA ILE A 200 18.28 -5.52 -8.71
C ILE A 200 17.42 -4.43 -8.07
N GLY A 201 17.29 -4.40 -6.74
CA GLY A 201 16.55 -3.37 -6.00
C GLY A 201 17.13 -1.97 -6.24
N LYS A 202 18.46 -1.81 -6.21
CA LYS A 202 19.13 -0.55 -6.54
C LYS A 202 18.84 -0.11 -7.98
N LEU A 203 18.77 -1.06 -8.93
CA LEU A 203 18.38 -0.76 -10.30
C LEU A 203 16.95 -0.18 -10.36
N PHE A 204 15.99 -0.78 -9.65
CA PHE A 204 14.63 -0.26 -9.55
C PHE A 204 14.58 1.14 -8.93
N ILE A 205 15.35 1.39 -7.87
CA ILE A 205 15.45 2.72 -7.24
C ILE A 205 16.02 3.75 -8.22
N SER A 206 17.09 3.41 -8.95
CA SER A 206 17.65 4.31 -9.98
C SER A 206 16.63 4.65 -11.07
N ILE A 207 15.78 3.70 -11.45
CA ILE A 207 14.70 3.94 -12.42
C ILE A 207 13.64 4.89 -11.83
N LEU A 208 13.32 4.76 -10.54
CA LEU A 208 12.45 5.71 -9.82
C LEU A 208 13.05 7.13 -9.85
N ASP A 209 14.35 7.26 -9.59
CA ASP A 209 15.05 8.55 -9.59
C ASP A 209 15.05 9.18 -11.00
N PHE A 210 15.24 8.39 -12.07
CA PHE A 210 15.09 8.88 -13.45
C PHE A 210 13.66 9.35 -13.74
N THR A 211 12.65 8.64 -13.23
CA THR A 211 11.26 9.09 -13.35
C THR A 211 11.05 10.42 -12.62
N LYS A 212 11.62 10.58 -11.42
CA LYS A 212 11.54 11.83 -10.66
C LYS A 212 12.11 13.02 -11.44
N ALA A 213 13.19 12.81 -12.23
CA ALA A 213 13.73 13.86 -13.11
C ALA A 213 12.71 14.30 -14.19
N GLY A 214 12.02 13.35 -14.83
CA GLY A 214 10.96 13.67 -15.80
C GLY A 214 9.74 14.34 -15.15
N SER A 215 9.33 13.86 -13.98
CA SER A 215 8.22 14.44 -13.22
C SER A 215 8.55 15.85 -12.75
N LYS A 216 9.78 16.08 -12.30
CA LYS A 216 10.26 17.42 -11.93
C LYS A 216 10.18 18.39 -13.11
N PHE A 217 10.60 17.96 -14.30
CA PHE A 217 10.54 18.80 -15.51
C PHE A 217 9.11 19.24 -15.85
N LEU A 218 8.11 18.35 -15.66
CA LEU A 218 6.71 18.64 -16.01
C LEU A 218 5.94 19.37 -14.90
N PHE A 219 6.22 19.08 -13.63
CA PHE A 219 5.37 19.46 -12.49
C PHE A 219 6.11 20.29 -11.44
N GLU A 220 7.43 20.47 -11.56
CA GLU A 220 8.34 21.28 -10.73
C GLU A 220 8.01 21.21 -9.23
N GLY A 221 7.51 22.29 -8.64
CA GLY A 221 7.23 22.43 -7.21
C GLY A 221 6.28 21.37 -6.65
N LEU A 222 5.30 20.88 -7.44
CA LEU A 222 4.37 19.83 -7.02
C LEU A 222 5.05 18.47 -6.75
N VAL A 223 6.29 18.28 -7.23
CA VAL A 223 7.08 17.07 -7.04
C VAL A 223 8.22 17.26 -6.04
N VAL A 224 8.77 18.46 -5.96
CA VAL A 224 10.02 18.74 -5.22
C VAL A 224 9.76 19.40 -3.88
N ASP A 225 8.77 20.29 -3.81
CA ASP A 225 8.44 21.04 -2.59
C ASP A 225 7.46 20.25 -1.72
N MET A 226 8.01 19.29 -0.99
CA MET A 226 7.24 18.43 -0.07
C MET A 226 6.78 19.17 1.18
N ASP A 227 7.47 20.26 1.55
CA ASP A 227 7.12 21.03 2.75
C ASP A 227 5.84 21.84 2.52
N THR A 228 5.65 22.36 1.29
CA THR A 228 4.47 23.15 0.94
C THR A 228 3.29 22.28 0.49
N PHE A 229 3.53 21.27 -0.36
CA PHE A 229 2.47 20.52 -1.04
C PHE A 229 2.26 19.11 -0.47
N GLY A 230 3.17 18.61 0.36
CA GLY A 230 3.16 17.25 0.85
C GLY A 230 3.38 16.21 -0.27
N PHE A 231 3.04 14.95 0.01
CA PHE A 231 3.14 13.86 -0.95
C PHE A 231 1.90 13.81 -1.84
N ILE A 232 2.02 14.23 -3.11
CA ILE A 232 0.92 14.18 -4.08
C ILE A 232 1.06 12.92 -4.95
N PHE A 233 0.21 11.92 -4.69
CA PHE A 233 0.21 10.63 -5.40
C PHE A 233 0.24 10.75 -6.92
N ALA A 234 -0.60 11.63 -7.48
CA ALA A 234 -0.75 11.80 -8.91
C ALA A 234 0.54 12.25 -9.62
N PHE A 235 1.37 13.04 -8.96
CA PHE A 235 2.60 13.59 -9.54
C PHE A 235 3.86 12.83 -9.14
N GLN A 236 3.80 12.06 -8.06
CA GLN A 236 4.95 11.32 -7.55
C GLN A 236 4.94 9.85 -7.97
N VAL A 237 3.75 9.23 -8.09
CA VAL A 237 3.62 7.79 -8.34
C VAL A 237 3.15 7.46 -9.75
N LEU A 238 2.13 8.15 -10.27
CA LEU A 238 1.59 7.82 -11.60
C LEU A 238 2.62 7.96 -12.72
N PRO A 239 3.54 8.96 -12.75
CA PRO A 239 4.59 9.03 -13.75
C PRO A 239 5.54 7.82 -13.76
N THR A 240 5.73 7.17 -12.61
CA THR A 240 6.53 5.96 -12.50
C THR A 240 5.96 4.83 -13.35
N ILE A 241 4.63 4.68 -13.36
CA ILE A 241 3.92 3.69 -14.17
C ILE A 241 4.16 3.95 -15.67
N LEU A 242 4.13 5.22 -16.10
CA LEU A 242 4.38 5.60 -17.49
C LEU A 242 5.79 5.21 -17.92
N PHE A 243 6.80 5.64 -17.14
CA PHE A 243 8.19 5.42 -17.51
C PHE A 243 8.56 3.93 -17.50
N PHE A 244 8.11 3.17 -16.48
CA PHE A 244 8.34 1.73 -16.42
C PHE A 244 7.66 0.99 -17.57
N SER A 245 6.46 1.38 -17.97
CA SER A 245 5.76 0.78 -19.10
C SER A 245 6.53 1.03 -20.41
N ALA A 246 7.01 2.25 -20.63
CA ALA A 246 7.86 2.57 -21.78
C ALA A 246 9.17 1.77 -21.76
N LEU A 247 9.85 1.70 -20.62
CA LEU A 247 11.09 0.92 -20.44
C LEU A 247 10.86 -0.57 -20.70
N THR A 248 9.79 -1.13 -20.13
CA THR A 248 9.41 -2.54 -20.33
C THR A 248 9.16 -2.84 -21.81
N SER A 249 8.49 -1.94 -22.53
CA SER A 249 8.26 -2.07 -23.98
C SER A 249 9.57 -2.07 -24.78
N VAL A 250 10.54 -1.24 -24.39
CA VAL A 250 11.89 -1.25 -25.02
C VAL A 250 12.63 -2.56 -24.74
N LEU A 251 12.61 -3.04 -23.48
CA LEU A 251 13.23 -4.30 -23.10
C LEU A 251 12.58 -5.49 -23.81
N PHE A 252 11.28 -5.41 -24.04
CA PHE A 252 10.53 -6.41 -24.80
C PHE A 252 10.91 -6.36 -26.29
N TYR A 253 10.99 -5.17 -26.90
CA TYR A 253 11.43 -4.98 -28.28
C TYR A 253 12.84 -5.52 -28.51
N LEU A 254 13.76 -5.31 -27.58
CA LEU A 254 15.14 -5.82 -27.62
C LEU A 254 15.24 -7.33 -27.37
N GLY A 255 14.15 -8.00 -26.99
CA GLY A 255 14.12 -9.43 -26.70
C GLY A 255 14.77 -9.83 -25.38
N ILE A 256 15.08 -8.88 -24.50
CA ILE A 256 15.73 -9.13 -23.20
C ILE A 256 14.77 -9.90 -22.28
N ILE A 257 13.53 -9.43 -22.17
CA ILE A 257 12.48 -10.06 -21.35
C ILE A 257 12.21 -11.47 -21.83
N GLN A 258 12.09 -11.69 -23.14
CA GLN A 258 11.83 -13.01 -23.72
C GLN A 258 12.93 -14.01 -23.37
N LYS A 259 14.19 -13.59 -23.38
CA LYS A 259 15.33 -14.46 -23.00
C LYS A 259 15.28 -14.82 -21.52
N ALA A 260 15.04 -13.84 -20.65
CA ALA A 260 14.92 -14.06 -19.20
C ALA A 260 13.73 -14.99 -18.87
N VAL A 261 12.57 -14.73 -19.46
CA VAL A 261 11.37 -15.55 -19.26
C VAL A 261 11.57 -16.98 -19.80
N LYS A 262 12.21 -17.13 -20.97
CA LYS A 262 12.53 -18.46 -21.53
C LYS A 262 13.44 -19.28 -20.61
N ALA A 263 14.45 -18.66 -20.03
CA ALA A 263 15.37 -19.34 -19.11
C ALA A 263 14.67 -19.80 -17.83
N LEU A 264 13.88 -18.91 -17.21
CA LEU A 264 13.10 -19.22 -16.01
C LEU A 264 11.98 -20.23 -16.31
N GLY A 265 11.27 -20.07 -17.42
CA GLY A 265 10.22 -20.99 -17.85
C GLY A 265 10.76 -22.40 -18.10
N TRP A 266 11.91 -22.53 -18.77
CA TRP A 266 12.58 -23.81 -18.94
C TRP A 266 12.91 -24.49 -17.59
N LEU A 267 13.43 -23.72 -16.63
CA LEU A 267 13.73 -24.22 -15.28
C LEU A 267 12.46 -24.72 -14.57
N LEU A 268 11.40 -23.90 -14.56
CA LEU A 268 10.12 -24.25 -13.92
C LEU A 268 9.47 -25.48 -14.58
N SER A 269 9.45 -25.56 -15.92
CA SER A 269 8.89 -26.70 -16.66
C SER A 269 9.62 -27.99 -16.32
N LYS A 270 10.97 -27.94 -16.29
CA LYS A 270 11.80 -29.11 -15.98
C LYS A 270 11.65 -29.60 -14.55
N VAL A 271 11.57 -28.69 -13.56
CA VAL A 271 11.51 -29.00 -12.13
C VAL A 271 10.09 -29.43 -11.72
N LEU A 272 9.07 -28.71 -12.17
CA LEU A 272 7.67 -28.90 -11.73
C LEU A 272 6.84 -29.78 -12.69
N LYS A 273 7.41 -30.12 -13.84
CA LYS A 273 6.75 -30.95 -14.88
C LYS A 273 5.40 -30.38 -15.33
N ILE A 274 5.37 -29.07 -15.57
CA ILE A 274 4.24 -28.34 -16.14
C ILE A 274 4.47 -28.06 -17.64
N SER A 275 3.43 -27.62 -18.36
CA SER A 275 3.58 -27.31 -19.79
C SER A 275 4.52 -26.14 -20.03
N GLY A 276 5.09 -26.09 -21.25
CA GLY A 276 5.94 -24.96 -21.64
C GLY A 276 5.20 -23.63 -21.61
N ALA A 277 3.96 -23.59 -22.07
CA ALA A 277 3.12 -22.40 -22.05
C ALA A 277 2.81 -21.93 -20.62
N GLU A 278 2.46 -22.86 -19.71
CA GLU A 278 2.27 -22.56 -18.29
C GLU A 278 3.54 -21.95 -17.65
N SER A 279 4.68 -22.58 -17.88
CA SER A 279 5.95 -22.15 -17.30
C SER A 279 6.38 -20.78 -17.81
N LEU A 280 6.17 -20.49 -19.10
CA LEU A 280 6.42 -19.18 -19.70
C LEU A 280 5.49 -18.10 -19.16
N SER A 281 4.20 -18.42 -18.99
CA SER A 281 3.23 -17.47 -18.41
C SER A 281 3.61 -17.09 -16.99
N VAL A 282 3.87 -18.10 -16.13
CA VAL A 282 4.23 -17.86 -14.73
C VAL A 282 5.58 -17.12 -14.61
N ALA A 283 6.58 -17.51 -15.39
CA ALA A 283 7.87 -16.81 -15.44
C ALA A 283 7.73 -15.37 -15.97
N GLY A 284 6.86 -15.15 -16.95
CA GLY A 284 6.54 -13.83 -17.49
C GLY A 284 5.91 -12.92 -16.45
N ASN A 285 4.99 -13.45 -15.65
CA ASN A 285 4.29 -12.69 -14.62
C ASN A 285 5.20 -12.21 -13.48
N ILE A 286 6.42 -12.70 -13.34
CA ILE A 286 7.41 -12.15 -12.39
C ILE A 286 7.80 -10.71 -12.76
N PHE A 287 7.79 -10.38 -14.05
CA PHE A 287 8.26 -9.10 -14.60
C PHE A 287 7.14 -8.27 -15.22
N LEU A 288 6.17 -8.95 -15.83
CA LEU A 288 5.09 -8.38 -16.63
C LEU A 288 3.76 -8.41 -15.88
N GLY A 289 2.83 -7.56 -16.30
CA GLY A 289 1.47 -7.57 -15.78
C GLY A 289 0.63 -8.76 -16.25
N GLN A 290 -0.49 -8.96 -15.59
CA GLN A 290 -1.44 -10.06 -15.86
C GLN A 290 -2.06 -10.06 -17.27
N THR A 291 -1.98 -8.95 -18.00
CA THR A 291 -2.42 -8.80 -19.40
C THR A 291 -1.27 -8.89 -20.40
N GLU A 292 -0.06 -8.59 -19.96
CA GLU A 292 1.15 -8.56 -20.80
C GLU A 292 1.82 -9.94 -20.90
N ALA A 293 1.94 -10.66 -19.79
CA ALA A 293 2.53 -11.99 -19.78
C ALA A 293 1.82 -12.99 -20.71
N PRO A 294 0.49 -13.00 -20.86
CA PRO A 294 -0.20 -13.83 -21.85
C PRO A 294 0.20 -13.57 -23.31
N LEU A 295 0.74 -12.39 -23.66
CA LEU A 295 1.27 -12.13 -25.01
C LEU A 295 2.44 -13.06 -25.35
N LEU A 296 3.27 -13.42 -24.37
CA LEU A 296 4.40 -14.34 -24.55
C LEU A 296 3.98 -15.74 -25.00
N ILE A 297 2.75 -16.13 -24.65
CA ILE A 297 2.17 -17.45 -24.93
C ILE A 297 0.96 -17.39 -25.85
N LYS A 298 0.75 -16.28 -26.57
CA LYS A 298 -0.41 -16.03 -27.42
C LYS A 298 -0.72 -17.20 -28.37
N ALA A 299 0.31 -17.79 -28.98
CA ALA A 299 0.15 -18.91 -29.90
C ALA A 299 -0.44 -20.19 -29.27
N TYR A 300 -0.40 -20.29 -27.94
CA TYR A 300 -0.88 -21.47 -27.18
C TYR A 300 -2.24 -21.26 -26.57
N LEU A 301 -2.64 -20.01 -26.24
CA LEU A 301 -3.81 -19.68 -25.42
C LEU A 301 -5.11 -20.37 -25.89
N GLU A 302 -5.39 -20.38 -27.20
CA GLU A 302 -6.62 -21.00 -27.73
C GLU A 302 -6.67 -22.52 -27.52
N LYS A 303 -5.51 -23.17 -27.46
CA LYS A 303 -5.38 -24.63 -27.34
C LYS A 303 -5.16 -25.11 -25.91
N MET A 304 -4.98 -24.20 -24.97
CA MET A 304 -4.75 -24.54 -23.57
C MET A 304 -5.96 -25.23 -22.95
N ASN A 305 -5.70 -26.26 -22.17
CA ASN A 305 -6.74 -26.94 -21.40
C ASN A 305 -7.13 -26.12 -20.15
N LYS A 306 -8.16 -26.58 -19.44
CA LYS A 306 -8.71 -25.85 -18.29
C LYS A 306 -7.71 -25.68 -17.14
N SER A 307 -6.87 -26.69 -16.86
CA SER A 307 -5.85 -26.62 -15.81
C SER A 307 -4.77 -25.60 -16.14
N GLU A 308 -4.33 -25.59 -17.40
CA GLU A 308 -3.35 -24.63 -17.91
C GLU A 308 -3.89 -23.19 -17.87
N MET A 309 -5.14 -22.99 -18.34
CA MET A 309 -5.77 -21.67 -18.34
C MET A 309 -5.97 -21.13 -16.92
N LEU A 310 -6.35 -21.97 -15.96
CA LEU A 310 -6.45 -21.53 -14.57
C LEU A 310 -5.08 -21.12 -14.00
N LEU A 311 -4.01 -21.82 -14.36
CA LEU A 311 -2.66 -21.44 -13.91
C LEU A 311 -2.23 -20.08 -14.52
N VAL A 312 -2.55 -19.80 -15.78
CA VAL A 312 -2.30 -18.47 -16.38
C VAL A 312 -3.00 -17.38 -15.58
N MET A 313 -4.27 -17.60 -15.22
CA MET A 313 -5.04 -16.64 -14.42
C MET A 313 -4.47 -16.47 -13.00
N ILE A 314 -4.18 -17.56 -12.30
CA ILE A 314 -3.62 -17.51 -10.94
C ILE A 314 -2.24 -16.88 -10.94
N GLY A 315 -1.39 -17.19 -11.93
CA GLY A 315 -0.07 -16.59 -12.08
C GLY A 315 -0.15 -15.06 -12.19
N GLY A 316 -1.05 -14.56 -13.05
CA GLY A 316 -1.27 -13.12 -13.20
C GLY A 316 -1.86 -12.45 -11.95
N MET A 317 -2.70 -13.17 -11.17
CA MET A 317 -3.28 -12.63 -9.92
C MET A 317 -2.32 -12.74 -8.71
N ALA A 318 -1.39 -13.68 -8.72
CA ALA A 318 -0.46 -13.89 -7.60
C ALA A 318 0.76 -12.96 -7.63
N THR A 319 1.07 -12.35 -8.76
CA THR A 319 2.24 -11.50 -9.00
C THR A 319 1.85 -10.06 -9.30
N VAL A 320 2.83 -9.17 -9.34
CA VAL A 320 2.65 -7.77 -9.74
C VAL A 320 3.57 -7.41 -10.89
N ALA A 321 3.12 -6.50 -11.77
CA ALA A 321 3.95 -5.94 -12.83
C ALA A 321 5.08 -5.07 -12.25
N GLY A 322 6.25 -5.06 -12.93
CA GLY A 322 7.41 -4.28 -12.50
C GLY A 322 7.12 -2.78 -12.34
N ALA A 323 6.30 -2.20 -13.21
CA ALA A 323 5.86 -0.80 -13.11
C ALA A 323 5.12 -0.49 -11.80
N VAL A 324 4.25 -1.41 -11.41
CA VAL A 324 3.43 -1.28 -10.20
C VAL A 324 4.25 -1.57 -8.95
N LEU A 325 5.18 -2.54 -9.02
CA LEU A 325 6.12 -2.83 -7.94
C LEU A 325 6.97 -1.61 -7.57
N ALA A 326 7.40 -0.83 -8.56
CA ALA A 326 8.12 0.41 -8.34
C ALA A 326 7.28 1.44 -7.54
N ALA A 327 5.98 1.55 -7.84
CA ALA A 327 5.07 2.40 -7.09
C ALA A 327 4.98 1.97 -5.61
N TYR A 328 4.91 0.67 -5.33
CA TYR A 328 4.84 0.15 -3.96
C TYR A 328 6.13 0.39 -3.18
N ILE A 329 7.30 0.32 -3.83
CA ILE A 329 8.57 0.73 -3.23
C ILE A 329 8.51 2.19 -2.78
N GLY A 330 7.92 3.06 -3.61
CA GLY A 330 7.71 4.47 -3.27
C GLY A 330 6.78 4.66 -2.06
N PHE A 331 5.64 3.96 -1.99
CA PHE A 331 4.71 4.04 -0.86
C PHE A 331 5.33 3.59 0.46
N LEU A 332 6.02 2.46 0.43
CA LEU A 332 6.56 1.87 1.64
C LEU A 332 7.88 2.48 2.08
N GLY A 333 8.70 2.92 1.12
CA GLY A 333 10.02 3.49 1.40
C GLY A 333 10.01 4.99 1.62
N GLY A 334 8.97 5.72 1.14
CA GLY A 334 8.92 7.17 1.19
C GLY A 334 10.15 7.80 0.51
N ASP A 335 10.76 8.78 1.13
CA ASP A 335 11.99 9.43 0.66
C ASP A 335 13.28 8.81 1.24
N ASP A 336 13.18 7.82 2.12
CA ASP A 336 14.34 7.14 2.72
C ASP A 336 14.91 6.08 1.75
N PRO A 337 16.13 6.27 1.21
CA PRO A 337 16.76 5.32 0.29
C PRO A 337 17.01 3.94 0.92
N ALA A 338 17.26 3.87 2.24
CA ALA A 338 17.50 2.61 2.94
C ALA A 338 16.21 1.80 3.04
N LEU A 339 15.10 2.44 3.43
CA LEU A 339 13.78 1.81 3.45
C LEU A 339 13.31 1.38 2.06
N ARG A 340 13.51 2.22 1.03
CA ARG A 340 13.23 1.85 -0.37
C ARG A 340 13.95 0.56 -0.76
N LEU A 341 15.22 0.41 -0.38
CA LEU A 341 15.99 -0.78 -0.70
C LEU A 341 15.48 -2.02 0.07
N VAL A 342 15.10 -1.86 1.33
CA VAL A 342 14.50 -2.95 2.12
C VAL A 342 13.20 -3.43 1.46
N PHE A 343 12.27 -2.54 1.17
CA PHE A 343 11.00 -2.92 0.55
C PHE A 343 11.17 -3.41 -0.89
N ALA A 344 12.10 -2.87 -1.68
CA ALA A 344 12.43 -3.37 -3.00
C ALA A 344 12.84 -4.85 -2.95
N LYS A 345 13.71 -5.23 -2.01
CA LYS A 345 14.13 -6.63 -1.82
C LYS A 345 12.94 -7.53 -1.46
N HIS A 346 12.08 -7.10 -0.53
CA HIS A 346 10.92 -7.90 -0.12
C HIS A 346 9.87 -8.03 -1.21
N LEU A 347 9.58 -6.97 -1.96
CA LEU A 347 8.62 -6.98 -3.06
C LEU A 347 9.10 -7.83 -4.24
N LEU A 348 10.38 -7.73 -4.59
CA LEU A 348 10.99 -8.61 -5.61
C LEU A 348 10.96 -10.08 -5.16
N ALA A 349 11.28 -10.35 -3.89
CA ALA A 349 11.20 -11.69 -3.32
C ALA A 349 9.77 -12.23 -3.37
N ALA A 350 8.78 -11.41 -3.00
CA ALA A 350 7.37 -11.77 -3.04
C ALA A 350 6.92 -12.16 -4.46
N SER A 351 7.29 -11.37 -5.48
CA SER A 351 6.95 -11.67 -6.89
C SER A 351 7.59 -12.98 -7.37
N VAL A 352 8.87 -13.22 -7.05
CA VAL A 352 9.57 -14.46 -7.45
C VAL A 352 9.00 -15.67 -6.70
N MET A 353 8.70 -15.55 -5.41
CA MET A 353 8.11 -16.62 -4.60
C MET A 353 6.67 -16.94 -5.02
N ALA A 354 5.93 -15.96 -5.50
CA ALA A 354 4.56 -16.17 -5.96
C ALA A 354 4.47 -17.11 -7.17
N ALA A 355 5.50 -17.18 -8.01
CA ALA A 355 5.52 -18.03 -9.20
C ALA A 355 5.33 -19.53 -8.87
N PRO A 356 6.18 -20.20 -8.07
CA PRO A 356 5.95 -21.57 -7.67
C PRO A 356 4.69 -21.73 -6.80
N GLY A 357 4.33 -20.74 -5.98
CA GLY A 357 3.09 -20.73 -5.19
C GLY A 357 1.85 -20.79 -6.07
N ALA A 358 1.79 -20.01 -7.14
CA ALA A 358 0.70 -20.04 -8.12
C ALA A 358 0.56 -21.41 -8.78
N ILE A 359 1.68 -22.07 -9.13
CA ILE A 359 1.67 -23.42 -9.70
C ILE A 359 1.09 -24.41 -8.70
N VAL A 360 1.57 -24.40 -7.46
CA VAL A 360 1.08 -25.29 -6.38
C VAL A 360 -0.43 -25.16 -6.22
N ILE A 361 -0.91 -23.96 -6.04
CA ILE A 361 -2.34 -23.71 -5.76
C ILE A 361 -3.21 -24.01 -6.98
N SER A 362 -2.76 -23.63 -8.18
CA SER A 362 -3.50 -24.00 -9.41
C SER A 362 -3.65 -25.50 -9.56
N LYS A 363 -2.60 -26.28 -9.32
CA LYS A 363 -2.64 -27.74 -9.45
C LYS A 363 -3.41 -28.45 -8.34
N ILE A 364 -3.66 -27.77 -7.22
CA ILE A 364 -4.63 -28.23 -6.21
C ILE A 364 -6.06 -27.87 -6.64
N LEU A 365 -6.32 -26.62 -7.02
CA LEU A 365 -7.67 -26.14 -7.36
C LEU A 365 -8.23 -26.79 -8.62
N TYR A 366 -7.39 -27.04 -9.62
CA TYR A 366 -7.77 -27.74 -10.86
C TYR A 366 -6.61 -28.60 -11.35
N PRO A 367 -6.53 -29.87 -10.87
CA PRO A 367 -5.45 -30.79 -11.22
C PRO A 367 -5.34 -31.05 -12.71
N GLN A 368 -4.10 -31.24 -13.17
CA GLN A 368 -3.80 -31.59 -14.56
C GLN A 368 -4.10 -33.06 -14.81
N THR A 369 -5.07 -33.34 -15.66
CA THR A 369 -5.46 -34.71 -16.06
C THR A 369 -5.29 -34.98 -17.55
N GLU A 370 -5.08 -33.95 -18.34
CA GLU A 370 -4.87 -34.02 -19.79
C GLU A 370 -3.37 -34.00 -20.12
N SER A 371 -3.01 -34.46 -21.33
CA SER A 371 -1.64 -34.38 -21.83
C SER A 371 -1.18 -32.93 -21.96
N ILE A 372 0.08 -32.66 -21.66
CA ILE A 372 0.70 -31.34 -21.75
C ILE A 372 1.78 -31.30 -22.80
N ASN A 373 1.92 -30.13 -23.46
CA ASN A 373 3.07 -29.85 -24.30
C ASN A 373 4.16 -29.16 -23.46
N THR A 374 5.35 -29.75 -23.44
CA THR A 374 6.50 -29.26 -22.67
C THR A 374 7.42 -28.32 -23.45
N ASP A 375 7.11 -28.03 -24.72
CA ASP A 375 7.91 -27.13 -25.53
C ASP A 375 7.87 -25.69 -25.00
N VAL A 376 9.04 -25.12 -24.76
CA VAL A 376 9.23 -23.77 -24.23
C VAL A 376 9.64 -22.84 -25.38
N THR A 377 8.65 -22.41 -26.17
CA THR A 377 8.85 -21.44 -27.26
C THR A 377 8.06 -20.17 -26.97
N VAL A 378 8.78 -19.04 -26.94
CA VAL A 378 8.17 -17.72 -26.72
C VAL A 378 7.67 -17.16 -28.05
N SER A 379 6.50 -16.48 -28.06
CA SER A 379 6.05 -15.76 -29.25
C SER A 379 7.14 -14.77 -29.70
N SER A 380 7.36 -14.71 -31.00
CA SER A 380 8.32 -13.79 -31.64
C SER A 380 7.70 -12.42 -31.96
N ASP A 381 6.47 -12.18 -31.56
CA ASP A 381 5.79 -10.91 -31.80
C ASP A 381 6.56 -9.75 -31.16
N LYS A 382 6.92 -8.75 -31.96
CA LYS A 382 7.62 -7.55 -31.48
C LYS A 382 6.60 -6.49 -31.14
N ILE A 383 6.84 -5.77 -30.04
CA ILE A 383 6.10 -4.56 -29.70
C ILE A 383 6.77 -3.39 -30.43
N GLY A 384 6.15 -2.91 -31.51
CA GLY A 384 6.67 -1.79 -32.31
C GLY A 384 7.59 -2.18 -33.45
N SER A 385 7.74 -1.29 -34.41
CA SER A 385 8.60 -1.42 -35.60
C SER A 385 10.06 -1.03 -35.34
N ASN A 386 10.31 -0.16 -34.38
CA ASN A 386 11.63 0.31 -33.94
C ASN A 386 11.60 0.74 -32.45
N ILE A 387 12.74 1.14 -31.90
CA ILE A 387 12.86 1.54 -30.49
C ILE A 387 11.95 2.71 -30.15
N LEU A 388 11.86 3.73 -31.01
CA LEU A 388 11.02 4.91 -30.75
C LEU A 388 9.52 4.55 -30.77
N ASP A 389 9.13 3.67 -31.67
CA ASP A 389 7.75 3.14 -31.72
C ASP A 389 7.45 2.28 -30.47
N ALA A 390 8.41 1.49 -30.01
CA ALA A 390 8.26 0.75 -28.74
C ALA A 390 8.11 1.70 -27.52
N ILE A 391 8.87 2.80 -27.47
CA ILE A 391 8.73 3.83 -26.43
C ILE A 391 7.34 4.47 -26.50
N ALA A 392 6.90 4.88 -27.68
CA ALA A 392 5.60 5.52 -27.89
C ALA A 392 4.43 4.61 -27.47
N ASN A 393 4.46 3.35 -27.89
CA ASN A 393 3.48 2.33 -27.52
C ASN A 393 3.47 2.10 -26.01
N GLY A 394 4.65 1.90 -25.39
CA GLY A 394 4.78 1.71 -23.95
C GLY A 394 4.32 2.93 -23.16
N THR A 395 4.60 4.14 -23.62
CA THR A 395 4.12 5.38 -22.99
C THR A 395 2.59 5.47 -23.06
N THR A 396 1.99 5.14 -24.21
CA THR A 396 0.53 5.16 -24.38
C THR A 396 -0.16 4.14 -23.47
N GLU A 397 0.35 2.92 -23.40
CA GLU A 397 -0.19 1.90 -22.50
C GLU A 397 0.04 2.25 -21.02
N GLY A 398 1.21 2.79 -20.69
CA GLY A 398 1.52 3.29 -19.35
C GLY A 398 0.60 4.44 -18.92
N LEU A 399 0.27 5.36 -19.84
CA LEU A 399 -0.67 6.45 -19.57
C LEU A 399 -2.07 5.91 -19.28
N LYS A 400 -2.57 4.99 -20.10
CA LYS A 400 -3.88 4.33 -19.85
C LYS A 400 -3.90 3.65 -18.48
N LEU A 401 -2.82 2.92 -18.14
CA LEU A 401 -2.70 2.25 -16.86
C LEU A 401 -2.69 3.25 -15.70
N ALA A 402 -1.88 4.31 -15.78
CA ALA A 402 -1.76 5.33 -14.75
C ALA A 402 -3.09 6.06 -14.52
N VAL A 403 -3.77 6.50 -15.58
CA VAL A 403 -5.09 7.15 -15.48
C VAL A 403 -6.13 6.20 -14.88
N ASN A 404 -6.17 4.95 -15.30
CA ASN A 404 -7.08 3.96 -14.75
C ASN A 404 -6.80 3.71 -13.26
N VAL A 405 -5.53 3.58 -12.86
CA VAL A 405 -5.15 3.42 -11.45
C VAL A 405 -5.59 4.64 -10.63
N GLY A 406 -5.30 5.86 -11.09
CA GLY A 406 -5.71 7.09 -10.40
C GLY A 406 -7.24 7.20 -10.27
N ALA A 407 -7.99 6.93 -11.35
CA ALA A 407 -9.44 6.96 -11.34
C ALA A 407 -10.05 5.90 -10.40
N MET A 408 -9.52 4.67 -10.45
CA MET A 408 -9.98 3.58 -9.57
C MET A 408 -9.70 3.88 -8.10
N LEU A 409 -8.51 4.40 -7.78
CA LEU A 409 -8.18 4.80 -6.40
C LEU A 409 -9.14 5.86 -5.88
N LEU A 410 -9.37 6.93 -6.66
CA LEU A 410 -10.32 7.98 -6.30
C LEU A 410 -11.71 7.41 -5.99
N VAL A 411 -12.23 6.56 -6.88
CA VAL A 411 -13.56 5.99 -6.74
C VAL A 411 -13.65 5.03 -5.56
N PHE A 412 -12.67 4.12 -5.39
CA PHE A 412 -12.69 3.17 -4.27
C PHE A 412 -12.52 3.86 -2.92
N VAL A 413 -11.62 4.84 -2.79
CA VAL A 413 -11.46 5.61 -1.56
C VAL A 413 -12.76 6.36 -1.23
N ALA A 414 -13.41 6.96 -2.23
CA ALA A 414 -14.70 7.63 -2.04
C ALA A 414 -15.80 6.64 -1.59
N PHE A 415 -15.88 5.44 -2.19
CA PHE A 415 -16.83 4.41 -1.77
C PHE A 415 -16.54 3.90 -0.35
N ILE A 416 -15.29 3.68 0.01
CA ILE A 416 -14.91 3.28 1.36
C ILE A 416 -15.33 4.36 2.35
N ALA A 417 -15.04 5.64 2.08
CA ALA A 417 -15.46 6.76 2.93
C ALA A 417 -16.99 6.85 3.07
N MET A 418 -17.72 6.67 1.97
CA MET A 418 -19.20 6.65 1.99
C MET A 418 -19.73 5.49 2.84
N LEU A 419 -19.19 4.28 2.66
CA LEU A 419 -19.58 3.11 3.45
C LEU A 419 -19.24 3.30 4.92
N ASN A 420 -18.08 3.85 5.23
CA ASN A 420 -17.69 4.13 6.62
C ASN A 420 -18.59 5.20 7.25
N GLY A 421 -19.01 6.21 6.50
CA GLY A 421 -20.02 7.17 6.98
C GLY A 421 -21.36 6.52 7.33
N ILE A 422 -21.86 5.61 6.48
CA ILE A 422 -23.09 4.85 6.73
C ILE A 422 -22.92 3.91 7.93
N LEU A 423 -21.81 3.16 7.99
CA LEU A 423 -21.54 2.22 9.06
C LEU A 423 -21.33 2.95 10.40
N GLY A 424 -20.61 4.07 10.42
CA GLY A 424 -20.42 4.90 11.60
C GLY A 424 -21.74 5.39 12.15
N TRP A 425 -22.62 5.94 11.29
CA TRP A 425 -23.98 6.35 11.67
C TRP A 425 -24.81 5.18 12.24
N LEU A 426 -24.74 4.00 11.63
CA LEU A 426 -25.40 2.80 12.18
C LEU A 426 -24.79 2.40 13.53
N GLY A 427 -23.48 2.50 13.68
CA GLY A 427 -22.77 2.23 14.92
C GLY A 427 -23.17 3.18 16.06
N ASP A 428 -23.40 4.45 15.77
CA ASP A 428 -23.86 5.44 16.74
C ASP A 428 -25.29 5.13 17.22
N ILE A 429 -26.23 4.86 16.31
CA ILE A 429 -27.62 4.53 16.66
C ILE A 429 -27.69 3.24 17.48
N THR A 430 -26.83 2.29 17.23
CA THR A 430 -26.83 0.97 17.88
C THR A 430 -25.91 0.90 19.10
N THR A 431 -25.23 1.98 19.48
CA THR A 431 -24.19 2.04 20.53
C THR A 431 -23.02 1.09 20.32
N VAL A 432 -22.89 0.53 19.11
CA VAL A 432 -21.79 -0.39 18.74
C VAL A 432 -20.46 0.37 18.71
N ASN A 433 -20.45 1.66 18.34
CA ASN A 433 -19.24 2.47 18.32
C ASN A 433 -18.60 2.58 19.70
N ASP A 434 -19.38 2.81 20.75
CA ASP A 434 -18.90 2.89 22.14
C ASP A 434 -18.29 1.55 22.59
N TRP A 435 -18.97 0.46 22.24
CA TRP A 435 -18.45 -0.88 22.53
C TRP A 435 -17.14 -1.16 21.77
N MET A 436 -17.07 -0.78 20.49
CA MET A 436 -15.88 -0.99 19.66
C MET A 436 -14.70 -0.17 20.16
N ALA A 437 -14.89 1.09 20.47
CA ALA A 437 -13.85 1.98 21.00
C ALA A 437 -13.26 1.45 22.32
N THR A 438 -14.07 0.74 23.14
CA THR A 438 -13.62 0.18 24.42
C THR A 438 -12.96 -1.19 24.27
N ASN A 439 -13.42 -2.03 23.33
CA ASN A 439 -13.06 -3.45 23.26
C ASN A 439 -12.20 -3.82 22.05
N THR A 440 -11.97 -2.92 21.11
CA THR A 440 -11.19 -3.18 19.89
C THR A 440 -10.20 -2.05 19.61
N SER A 441 -9.31 -2.25 18.63
CA SER A 441 -8.41 -1.19 18.15
C SER A 441 -9.10 -0.19 17.21
N TYR A 442 -10.40 -0.36 16.89
CA TYR A 442 -11.14 0.50 15.98
C TYR A 442 -12.03 1.46 16.76
N PRO A 443 -12.01 2.77 16.41
CA PRO A 443 -12.81 3.78 17.11
C PRO A 443 -14.31 3.66 16.81
N SER A 444 -14.68 3.08 15.68
CA SER A 444 -16.08 2.99 15.22
C SER A 444 -16.27 1.82 14.27
N LEU A 445 -17.54 1.50 13.99
CA LEU A 445 -17.92 0.52 12.99
C LEU A 445 -17.56 1.04 11.60
N SER A 446 -16.70 0.33 10.91
CA SER A 446 -16.18 0.68 9.59
C SER A 446 -16.00 -0.58 8.73
N LEU A 447 -15.82 -0.39 7.42
CA LEU A 447 -15.52 -1.48 6.50
C LEU A 447 -14.23 -2.20 6.93
N GLU A 448 -13.23 -1.45 7.34
CA GLU A 448 -11.95 -1.96 7.83
C GLU A 448 -12.13 -2.83 9.08
N ALA A 449 -12.95 -2.40 10.02
CA ALA A 449 -13.24 -3.15 11.23
C ALA A 449 -13.96 -4.48 10.92
N ILE A 450 -14.93 -4.46 10.01
CA ILE A 450 -15.66 -5.67 9.57
C ILE A 450 -14.71 -6.64 8.88
N LEU A 451 -13.95 -6.17 7.89
CA LEU A 451 -13.02 -7.01 7.14
C LEU A 451 -11.88 -7.50 8.05
N GLY A 452 -11.40 -6.63 8.95
CA GLY A 452 -10.42 -6.99 9.96
C GLY A 452 -10.89 -8.16 10.81
N THR A 453 -12.11 -8.07 11.35
CA THR A 453 -12.71 -9.12 12.19
C THR A 453 -12.92 -10.43 11.42
N VAL A 454 -13.44 -10.35 10.19
CA VAL A 454 -13.71 -11.54 9.34
C VAL A 454 -12.43 -12.30 9.01
N PHE A 455 -11.36 -11.60 8.68
CA PHE A 455 -10.09 -12.23 8.28
C PHE A 455 -9.09 -12.42 9.42
N ALA A 456 -9.32 -11.85 10.61
CA ALA A 456 -8.42 -12.01 11.77
C ALA A 456 -8.09 -13.46 12.10
N PRO A 457 -9.04 -14.42 12.12
CA PRO A 457 -8.74 -15.82 12.40
C PRO A 457 -7.77 -16.43 11.38
N LEU A 458 -7.93 -16.08 10.10
CA LEU A 458 -7.02 -16.54 9.05
C LEU A 458 -5.63 -15.92 9.24
N MET A 459 -5.54 -14.63 9.60
CA MET A 459 -4.27 -13.95 9.87
C MET A 459 -3.54 -14.61 11.05
N TRP A 460 -4.26 -14.92 12.11
CA TRP A 460 -3.68 -15.66 13.24
C TRP A 460 -3.13 -17.02 12.82
N LEU A 461 -3.91 -17.79 12.05
CA LEU A 461 -3.52 -19.12 11.56
C LEU A 461 -2.25 -19.08 10.70
N ILE A 462 -2.06 -18.06 9.87
CA ILE A 462 -0.87 -17.91 9.02
C ILE A 462 0.35 -17.32 9.75
N GLY A 463 0.26 -17.08 11.06
CA GLY A 463 1.40 -16.71 11.90
C GLY A 463 1.54 -15.23 12.19
N VAL A 464 0.53 -14.41 11.90
CA VAL A 464 0.50 -12.99 12.31
C VAL A 464 0.35 -12.87 13.82
N ALA A 465 1.01 -11.89 14.44
CA ALA A 465 0.89 -11.61 15.86
C ALA A 465 -0.55 -11.25 16.25
N SER A 466 -1.01 -11.70 17.43
CA SER A 466 -2.41 -11.50 17.84
C SER A 466 -2.83 -10.04 17.93
N LYS A 467 -1.91 -9.13 18.31
CA LYS A 467 -2.18 -7.69 18.33
C LYS A 467 -2.44 -7.10 16.94
N ASP A 468 -1.83 -7.66 15.89
CA ASP A 468 -1.88 -7.14 14.53
C ASP A 468 -2.89 -7.86 13.63
N MET A 469 -3.49 -8.97 14.10
CA MET A 469 -4.31 -9.86 13.25
C MET A 469 -5.52 -9.15 12.62
N MET A 470 -6.14 -8.21 13.32
CA MET A 470 -7.28 -7.47 12.78
C MET A 470 -6.84 -6.47 11.69
N MET A 471 -5.79 -5.70 11.94
CA MET A 471 -5.23 -4.76 10.94
C MET A 471 -4.70 -5.49 9.70
N MET A 472 -4.08 -6.66 9.89
CA MET A 472 -3.66 -7.51 8.79
C MET A 472 -4.86 -8.10 8.02
N GLY A 473 -5.93 -8.47 8.73
CA GLY A 473 -7.19 -8.90 8.14
C GLY A 473 -7.87 -7.81 7.33
N GLN A 474 -7.88 -6.58 7.84
CA GLN A 474 -8.31 -5.37 7.13
C GLN A 474 -7.57 -5.21 5.80
N LEU A 475 -6.24 -5.29 5.81
CA LEU A 475 -5.42 -5.16 4.60
C LEU A 475 -5.76 -6.23 3.55
N LEU A 476 -5.96 -7.48 3.97
CA LEU A 476 -6.40 -8.55 3.06
C LEU A 476 -7.79 -8.26 2.50
N GLY A 477 -8.73 -7.85 3.34
CA GLY A 477 -10.10 -7.54 2.93
C GLY A 477 -10.16 -6.40 1.92
N ILE A 478 -9.45 -5.31 2.18
CA ILE A 478 -9.34 -4.16 1.28
C ILE A 478 -8.68 -4.52 -0.05
N LYS A 479 -7.61 -5.35 -0.02
CA LYS A 479 -7.01 -5.88 -1.25
C LYS A 479 -8.04 -6.60 -2.10
N LEU A 480 -8.84 -7.48 -1.51
CA LEU A 480 -9.85 -8.28 -2.23
C LEU A 480 -10.98 -7.42 -2.77
N ALA A 481 -11.52 -6.52 -1.94
CA ALA A 481 -12.70 -5.72 -2.24
C ALA A 481 -12.40 -4.56 -3.20
N ALA A 482 -11.31 -3.84 -2.96
CA ALA A 482 -10.89 -2.68 -3.76
C ALA A 482 -9.72 -3.03 -4.67
N SER A 483 -8.50 -2.92 -4.13
CA SER A 483 -7.28 -3.30 -4.84
C SER A 483 -6.10 -3.39 -3.87
N GLU A 484 -5.02 -4.03 -4.32
CA GLU A 484 -3.73 -4.04 -3.61
C GLU A 484 -3.12 -2.64 -3.50
N PHE A 485 -3.38 -1.72 -4.42
CA PHE A 485 -2.94 -0.33 -4.33
C PHE A 485 -3.48 0.36 -3.06
N VAL A 486 -4.79 0.25 -2.82
CA VAL A 486 -5.41 0.78 -1.59
C VAL A 486 -4.82 0.07 -0.38
N GLY A 487 -4.61 -1.24 -0.46
CA GLY A 487 -3.96 -2.01 0.60
C GLY A 487 -2.55 -1.51 0.93
N TYR A 488 -1.72 -1.18 -0.06
CA TYR A 488 -0.38 -0.64 0.16
C TYR A 488 -0.39 0.78 0.71
N ILE A 489 -1.34 1.62 0.33
CA ILE A 489 -1.52 2.96 0.92
C ILE A 489 -1.86 2.80 2.41
N GLN A 490 -2.83 1.94 2.75
CA GLN A 490 -3.18 1.66 4.15
C GLN A 490 -2.01 1.04 4.92
N LEU A 491 -1.21 0.15 4.29
CA LEU A 491 -0.02 -0.39 4.93
C LEU A 491 1.02 0.71 5.21
N ALA A 492 1.19 1.69 4.32
CA ALA A 492 2.08 2.82 4.54
C ALA A 492 1.63 3.68 5.73
N GLU A 493 0.32 3.83 5.95
CA GLU A 493 -0.25 4.48 7.13
C GLU A 493 -0.07 3.63 8.39
N LEU A 494 -0.39 2.33 8.33
CA LEU A 494 -0.33 1.42 9.47
C LEU A 494 1.11 1.10 9.93
N LYS A 495 2.13 1.34 9.12
CA LYS A 495 3.53 1.22 9.53
C LYS A 495 4.06 2.47 10.25
N ASN A 496 3.31 3.57 10.23
CA ASN A 496 3.71 4.83 10.85
C ASN A 496 3.33 4.83 12.34
N ILE A 497 4.32 4.78 13.23
CA ILE A 497 4.15 4.77 14.68
C ILE A 497 3.49 6.05 15.24
N ASN A 498 3.44 7.12 14.45
CA ASN A 498 2.78 8.36 14.86
C ASN A 498 1.26 8.29 14.72
N ASN A 499 0.73 7.31 13.98
CA ASN A 499 -0.70 7.11 13.83
C ASN A 499 -1.25 6.36 15.06
N ILE A 500 -2.48 6.69 15.44
CA ILE A 500 -3.18 6.04 16.57
C ILE A 500 -3.31 4.53 16.31
N MET A 501 -3.64 4.15 15.07
CA MET A 501 -3.67 2.77 14.62
C MET A 501 -2.40 2.46 13.82
N HIS A 502 -1.57 1.57 14.35
CA HIS A 502 -0.36 1.11 13.67
C HIS A 502 -0.05 -0.36 13.99
N LEU A 503 0.69 -1.00 13.09
CA LEU A 503 1.18 -2.37 13.30
C LEU A 503 2.27 -2.37 14.37
N ASN A 504 2.16 -3.31 15.29
CA ASN A 504 3.07 -3.42 16.44
C ASN A 504 4.38 -4.14 16.12
N TYR A 505 4.40 -4.99 15.08
CA TYR A 505 5.53 -5.87 14.78
C TYR A 505 6.06 -5.66 13.36
N GLU A 506 7.38 -5.55 13.24
CA GLU A 506 8.07 -5.51 11.94
C GLU A 506 7.73 -6.74 11.08
N LYS A 507 7.62 -7.91 11.71
CA LYS A 507 7.15 -9.14 11.07
C LYS A 507 5.82 -8.95 10.35
N SER A 508 4.84 -8.30 10.99
CA SER A 508 3.52 -8.05 10.40
C SER A 508 3.61 -7.13 9.18
N ILE A 509 4.44 -6.09 9.23
CA ILE A 509 4.69 -5.18 8.09
C ILE A 509 5.28 -5.94 6.91
N ILE A 510 6.26 -6.80 7.16
CA ILE A 510 6.88 -7.60 6.11
C ILE A 510 5.88 -8.63 5.57
N MET A 511 5.15 -9.36 6.44
CA MET A 511 4.11 -10.28 5.99
C MET A 511 3.03 -9.58 5.17
N ALA A 512 2.59 -8.37 5.55
CA ALA A 512 1.66 -7.56 4.77
C ALA A 512 2.22 -7.22 3.39
N THR A 513 3.51 -6.87 3.30
CA THR A 513 4.18 -6.58 2.03
C THR A 513 4.09 -7.77 1.06
N TYR A 514 4.28 -9.01 1.54
CA TYR A 514 4.12 -10.22 0.72
C TYR A 514 2.67 -10.55 0.42
N MET A 515 1.78 -10.41 1.40
CA MET A 515 0.36 -10.70 1.26
C MET A 515 -0.31 -9.78 0.22
N LEU A 516 0.03 -8.51 0.23
CA LEU A 516 -0.50 -7.52 -0.71
C LEU A 516 0.10 -7.68 -2.12
N CYS A 517 1.31 -8.27 -2.25
CA CYS A 517 1.98 -8.46 -3.52
C CYS A 517 1.20 -9.45 -4.39
N GLY A 518 0.45 -8.92 -5.35
CA GLY A 518 -0.36 -9.68 -6.30
C GLY A 518 -1.71 -9.03 -6.59
N PHE A 519 -2.13 -9.11 -7.84
CA PHE A 519 -3.35 -8.50 -8.38
C PHE A 519 -4.63 -9.27 -8.04
N ALA A 520 -4.65 -10.07 -6.98
CA ALA A 520 -5.82 -10.86 -6.60
C ALA A 520 -6.90 -9.98 -5.97
N ASN A 521 -7.76 -9.40 -6.80
CA ASN A 521 -8.94 -8.61 -6.45
C ASN A 521 -10.09 -8.83 -7.46
N PHE A 522 -11.30 -8.40 -7.13
CA PHE A 522 -12.47 -8.60 -7.99
C PHE A 522 -12.32 -7.92 -9.37
N ALA A 523 -11.71 -6.74 -9.44
CA ALA A 523 -11.51 -6.04 -10.71
C ALA A 523 -10.60 -6.83 -11.67
N SER A 524 -9.61 -7.54 -11.14
CA SER A 524 -8.68 -8.36 -11.92
C SER A 524 -9.37 -9.51 -12.66
N ILE A 525 -10.50 -9.99 -12.18
CA ILE A 525 -11.32 -10.98 -12.93
C ILE A 525 -11.74 -10.37 -14.27
N GLY A 526 -12.30 -9.16 -14.24
CA GLY A 526 -12.72 -8.45 -15.46
C GLY A 526 -11.55 -8.11 -16.38
N ILE A 527 -10.43 -7.66 -15.80
CA ILE A 527 -9.19 -7.34 -16.52
C ILE A 527 -8.66 -8.55 -17.28
N GLN A 528 -8.63 -9.73 -16.65
CA GLN A 528 -8.15 -10.96 -17.30
C GLN A 528 -9.13 -11.47 -18.35
N ILE A 529 -10.44 -11.43 -18.09
CA ILE A 529 -11.44 -11.80 -19.11
C ILE A 529 -11.34 -10.89 -20.33
N GLY A 530 -11.13 -9.59 -20.14
CA GLY A 530 -10.91 -8.62 -21.21
C GLY A 530 -9.58 -8.84 -21.93
N GLY A 531 -8.47 -8.83 -21.18
CA GLY A 531 -7.10 -8.91 -21.72
C GLY A 531 -6.80 -10.25 -22.39
N ILE A 532 -6.89 -11.36 -21.65
CA ILE A 532 -6.62 -12.70 -22.20
C ILE A 532 -7.70 -13.08 -23.22
N GLY A 533 -8.97 -12.73 -22.96
CA GLY A 533 -10.08 -13.01 -23.88
C GLY A 533 -10.03 -12.23 -25.20
N SER A 534 -9.27 -11.12 -25.29
CA SER A 534 -8.99 -10.45 -26.57
C SER A 534 -7.94 -11.20 -27.40
N LEU A 535 -6.99 -11.89 -26.73
CA LEU A 535 -5.95 -12.70 -27.37
C LEU A 535 -6.46 -14.10 -27.78
N ALA A 536 -7.42 -14.64 -27.01
CA ALA A 536 -8.00 -15.96 -27.19
C ALA A 536 -9.53 -15.90 -26.98
N PRO A 537 -10.31 -15.44 -27.97
CA PRO A 537 -11.76 -15.28 -27.85
C PRO A 537 -12.50 -16.58 -27.50
N GLY A 538 -12.04 -17.75 -27.97
CA GLY A 538 -12.60 -19.05 -27.64
C GLY A 538 -12.50 -19.42 -26.16
N GLN A 539 -11.56 -18.83 -25.42
CA GLN A 539 -11.36 -19.07 -23.99
C GLN A 539 -12.19 -18.17 -23.06
N ARG A 540 -12.89 -17.15 -23.56
CA ARG A 540 -13.63 -16.17 -22.71
C ARG A 540 -14.60 -16.84 -21.75
N LYS A 541 -15.28 -17.92 -22.16
CA LYS A 541 -16.19 -18.69 -21.31
C LYS A 541 -15.44 -19.40 -20.17
N THR A 542 -14.27 -19.95 -20.46
CA THR A 542 -13.39 -20.60 -19.47
C THR A 542 -12.86 -19.59 -18.46
N LEU A 543 -12.39 -18.44 -18.94
CA LEU A 543 -11.89 -17.33 -18.10
C LEU A 543 -12.96 -16.84 -17.13
N SER A 544 -14.18 -16.57 -17.63
CA SER A 544 -15.30 -16.14 -16.79
C SER A 544 -15.66 -17.19 -15.73
N LYS A 545 -15.70 -18.48 -16.11
CA LYS A 545 -15.99 -19.57 -15.15
C LYS A 545 -14.94 -19.71 -14.05
N PHE A 546 -13.68 -19.38 -14.37
CA PHE A 546 -12.56 -19.53 -13.45
C PHE A 546 -12.24 -18.26 -12.64
N GLY A 547 -12.86 -17.13 -12.92
CA GLY A 547 -12.54 -15.85 -12.28
C GLY A 547 -12.45 -15.94 -10.75
N MET A 548 -13.50 -16.48 -10.09
CA MET A 548 -13.49 -16.65 -8.64
C MET A 548 -12.44 -17.65 -8.14
N LYS A 549 -12.21 -18.75 -8.89
CA LYS A 549 -11.14 -19.69 -8.54
C LYS A 549 -9.76 -19.08 -8.69
N ALA A 550 -9.56 -18.24 -9.68
CA ALA A 550 -8.31 -17.53 -9.89
C ALA A 550 -8.06 -16.50 -8.78
N LEU A 551 -9.10 -15.76 -8.38
CA LEU A 551 -9.04 -14.83 -7.24
C LEU A 551 -8.63 -15.54 -5.95
N ILE A 552 -9.32 -16.60 -5.59
CA ILE A 552 -8.99 -17.41 -4.41
C ILE A 552 -7.58 -17.99 -4.53
N GLY A 553 -7.23 -18.52 -5.69
CA GLY A 553 -5.91 -19.14 -5.93
C GLY A 553 -4.76 -18.13 -5.84
N GLY A 554 -4.90 -16.95 -6.43
CA GLY A 554 -3.91 -15.87 -6.34
C GLY A 554 -3.74 -15.36 -4.92
N SER A 555 -4.85 -15.19 -4.19
CA SER A 555 -4.82 -14.79 -2.78
C SER A 555 -4.09 -15.82 -1.91
N ILE A 556 -4.41 -17.10 -2.04
CA ILE A 556 -3.74 -18.17 -1.29
C ILE A 556 -2.24 -18.22 -1.64
N ALA A 557 -1.86 -18.06 -2.90
CA ALA A 557 -0.45 -18.05 -3.31
C ALA A 557 0.33 -16.90 -2.66
N SER A 558 -0.24 -15.70 -2.60
CA SER A 558 0.35 -14.56 -1.89
C SER A 558 0.43 -14.80 -0.37
N LEU A 559 -0.63 -15.37 0.23
CA LEU A 559 -0.66 -15.71 1.65
C LEU A 559 0.38 -16.78 2.03
N ILE A 560 0.63 -17.79 1.18
CA ILE A 560 1.70 -18.77 1.41
C ILE A 560 3.06 -18.06 1.41
N SER A 561 3.30 -17.14 0.46
CA SER A 561 4.55 -16.36 0.43
C SER A 561 4.72 -15.53 1.70
N ALA A 562 3.64 -14.87 2.18
CA ALA A 562 3.64 -14.12 3.43
C ALA A 562 3.90 -15.02 4.66
N THR A 563 3.27 -16.21 4.69
CA THR A 563 3.46 -17.21 5.77
C THR A 563 4.92 -17.69 5.83
N ILE A 564 5.51 -18.02 4.69
CA ILE A 564 6.91 -18.46 4.63
C ILE A 564 7.86 -17.31 5.04
N ALA A 565 7.61 -16.10 4.58
CA ALA A 565 8.40 -14.93 4.98
C ALA A 565 8.31 -14.71 6.51
N GLY A 566 7.10 -14.72 7.08
CA GLY A 566 6.88 -14.59 8.52
C GLY A 566 7.49 -15.73 9.34
N MET A 567 7.55 -16.95 8.81
CA MET A 567 8.22 -18.09 9.45
C MET A 567 9.74 -17.90 9.54
N ILE A 568 10.36 -17.31 8.51
CA ILE A 568 11.82 -17.15 8.43
C ILE A 568 12.30 -15.91 9.21
N ILE A 569 11.48 -14.86 9.25
CA ILE A 569 11.83 -13.58 9.87
C ILE A 569 11.59 -13.61 11.39
N GLY A 570 10.59 -14.33 11.85
CA GLY A 570 10.34 -14.56 13.28
C GLY A 570 9.27 -13.72 13.91
#